data_7432500b7d01ceee947b264e882e330f
#
_entry.id   7432500b7d01ceee947b264e882e330f
#
_cell.length_a   1.000
_cell.length_b   1.000
_cell.length_c   1.000
_cell.angle_alpha   90.00
_cell.angle_beta   90.00
_cell.angle_gamma   90.00
#
_symmetry.space_group_name_H-M   'P 1'
#
loop_
_entity.id
_entity.type
_entity.pdbx_description
1 polymer ?
#
loop_
_entity_poly.entity_id
_entity_poly.type
_entity_poly.pdbx_seq_one_letter_code
_entity_poly.pdbx_strand_id
1 'polypeptide(L)'
;MRRRLMIVASSLLLAASPPQATLSESSLRAADAEQMRIIVQQDATAQQQFMHPNYIINAPANRVLRKSQVVSMLAHGGMASERFERVIEGTAVTGNVGIVMGREIVKPAAGSELGKMHPAKTLQRRFTNVFLFENGKWRFLARQATIVGED
;
A
#
# COMPACT_ATOMS: atom_id res chain seq x y z
N MET A 1 -37.68 49.78 29.58
CA MET A 1 -37.42 48.46 29.02
C MET A 1 -36.11 48.49 28.24
N ARG A 2 -35.03 47.92 28.77
CA ARG A 2 -33.71 47.85 28.09
C ARG A 2 -33.53 46.44 27.51
N ARG A 3 -33.57 46.28 26.17
CA ARG A 3 -33.27 45.02 25.48
C ARG A 3 -31.77 44.81 25.48
N ARG A 4 -31.32 43.73 26.13
CA ARG A 4 -29.94 43.25 26.04
C ARG A 4 -29.76 42.42 24.75
N LEU A 5 -28.88 42.88 23.90
CA LEU A 5 -28.46 42.15 22.68
C LEU A 5 -27.42 41.10 23.13
N MET A 6 -27.76 39.82 22.98
CA MET A 6 -26.77 38.73 23.15
C MET A 6 -26.03 38.55 21.83
N ILE A 7 -24.75 38.83 21.84
CA ILE A 7 -23.83 38.50 20.74
C ILE A 7 -23.37 37.05 20.95
N VAL A 8 -23.82 36.14 20.11
CA VAL A 8 -23.31 34.77 20.08
C VAL A 8 -22.05 34.76 19.20
N ALA A 9 -20.89 34.64 19.84
CA ALA A 9 -19.63 34.46 19.12
C ALA A 9 -19.50 32.99 18.66
N SER A 10 -19.70 32.74 17.40
CA SER A 10 -19.44 31.43 16.79
C SER A 10 -17.92 31.27 16.57
N SER A 11 -17.28 30.46 17.39
CA SER A 11 -15.86 30.08 17.21
C SER A 11 -15.77 29.06 16.07
N LEU A 12 -15.26 29.47 14.90
CA LEU A 12 -14.86 28.55 13.84
C LEU A 12 -13.60 27.81 14.31
N LEU A 13 -13.72 26.51 14.61
CA LEU A 13 -12.59 25.62 14.71
C LEU A 13 -12.00 25.37 13.32
N LEU A 14 -10.89 26.00 12.99
CA LEU A 14 -10.08 25.60 11.83
C LEU A 14 -9.48 24.22 12.14
N ALA A 15 -10.01 23.19 11.49
CA ALA A 15 -9.37 21.89 11.48
C ALA A 15 -8.03 22.01 10.71
N ALA A 16 -6.92 21.81 11.39
CA ALA A 16 -5.61 21.77 10.77
C ALA A 16 -5.56 20.62 9.78
N SER A 17 -5.26 20.90 8.51
CA SER A 17 -5.02 19.85 7.50
C SER A 17 -3.81 18.99 7.93
N PRO A 18 -3.87 17.68 7.75
CA PRO A 18 -2.73 16.82 8.05
C PRO A 18 -1.50 17.27 7.25
N PRO A 19 -0.29 17.15 7.82
CA PRO A 19 0.93 17.55 7.12
C PRO A 19 1.05 16.78 5.80
N GLN A 20 1.24 17.52 4.71
CA GLN A 20 1.50 16.93 3.40
C GLN A 20 2.91 16.32 3.40
N ALA A 21 3.04 15.12 2.81
CA ALA A 21 4.34 14.52 2.61
C ALA A 21 5.18 15.40 1.67
N THR A 22 6.49 15.48 1.93
CA THR A 22 7.44 16.08 0.99
C THR A 22 7.97 15.03 0.04
N LEU A 23 8.18 15.39 -1.22
CA LEU A 23 8.76 14.51 -2.24
C LEU A 23 10.22 14.20 -1.88
N SER A 24 10.51 12.98 -1.40
CA SER A 24 11.84 12.54 -0.98
C SER A 24 11.92 11.00 -0.92
N GLU A 25 13.13 10.45 -0.90
CA GLU A 25 13.32 9.01 -0.66
C GLU A 25 12.79 8.58 0.72
N SER A 26 12.94 9.43 1.73
CA SER A 26 12.42 9.12 3.08
C SER A 26 10.90 8.97 3.07
N SER A 27 10.17 9.89 2.42
CA SER A 27 8.72 9.79 2.31
C SER A 27 8.28 8.64 1.40
N LEU A 28 9.07 8.28 0.38
CA LEU A 28 8.84 7.11 -0.45
C LEU A 28 8.98 5.81 0.35
N ARG A 29 10.02 5.68 1.18
CA ARG A 29 10.19 4.53 2.09
C ARG A 29 9.04 4.41 3.09
N ALA A 30 8.55 5.54 3.61
CA ALA A 30 7.37 5.56 4.48
C ALA A 30 6.11 5.08 3.74
N ALA A 31 5.94 5.46 2.47
CA ALA A 31 4.83 4.97 1.64
C ALA A 31 4.94 3.45 1.37
N ASP A 32 6.14 2.92 1.14
CA ASP A 32 6.34 1.47 0.98
C ASP A 32 6.07 0.71 2.29
N ALA A 33 6.45 1.26 3.43
CA ALA A 33 6.13 0.69 4.74
C ALA A 33 4.61 0.68 5.00
N GLU A 34 3.90 1.74 4.61
CA GLU A 34 2.43 1.79 4.69
C GLU A 34 1.79 0.74 3.77
N GLN A 35 2.30 0.55 2.55
CA GLN A 35 1.84 -0.51 1.65
C GLN A 35 2.00 -1.90 2.29
N MET A 36 3.14 -2.15 2.94
CA MET A 36 3.37 -3.41 3.65
C MET A 36 2.40 -3.59 4.83
N ARG A 37 2.19 -2.54 5.65
CA ARG A 37 1.21 -2.57 6.75
C ARG A 37 -0.18 -2.94 6.25
N ILE A 38 -0.63 -2.30 5.19
CA ILE A 38 -1.95 -2.54 4.58
C ILE A 38 -2.12 -4.01 4.18
N ILE A 39 -1.10 -4.59 3.54
CA ILE A 39 -1.14 -6.00 3.11
C ILE A 39 -1.14 -6.95 4.31
N VAL A 40 -0.26 -6.73 5.28
CA VAL A 40 -0.14 -7.59 6.46
C VAL A 40 -1.42 -7.56 7.30
N GLN A 41 -2.06 -6.40 7.42
CA GLN A 41 -3.30 -6.22 8.17
C GLN A 41 -4.57 -6.55 7.38
N GLN A 42 -4.45 -6.89 6.09
CA GLN A 42 -5.58 -7.14 5.18
C GLN A 42 -6.57 -5.97 5.14
N ASP A 43 -6.06 -4.72 5.20
CA ASP A 43 -6.86 -3.50 5.23
C ASP A 43 -7.31 -3.09 3.81
N ALA A 44 -8.39 -3.69 3.33
CA ALA A 44 -8.94 -3.42 2.01
C ALA A 44 -9.39 -1.97 1.82
N THR A 45 -9.87 -1.31 2.89
CA THR A 45 -10.31 0.10 2.84
C THR A 45 -9.11 1.02 2.64
N ALA A 46 -8.05 0.86 3.42
CA ALA A 46 -6.82 1.63 3.23
C ALA A 46 -6.20 1.34 1.86
N GLN A 47 -6.21 0.08 1.40
CA GLN A 47 -5.71 -0.30 0.08
C GLN A 47 -6.45 0.43 -1.05
N GLN A 48 -7.79 0.47 -0.97
CA GLN A 48 -8.63 1.18 -1.92
C GLN A 48 -8.28 2.68 -2.00
N GLN A 49 -7.95 3.29 -0.88
CA GLN A 49 -7.59 4.71 -0.80
C GLN A 49 -6.14 4.96 -1.23
N PHE A 50 -5.22 4.06 -0.91
CA PHE A 50 -3.79 4.19 -1.14
C PHE A 50 -3.39 3.96 -2.61
N MET A 51 -4.04 3.02 -3.28
CA MET A 51 -3.79 2.72 -4.70
C MET A 51 -4.24 3.86 -5.62
N HIS A 52 -3.40 4.15 -6.63
CA HIS A 52 -3.80 5.00 -7.74
C HIS A 52 -4.98 4.38 -8.52
N PRO A 53 -5.90 5.16 -9.12
CA PRO A 53 -7.01 4.61 -9.93
C PRO A 53 -6.55 3.66 -11.04
N ASN A 54 -5.43 3.97 -11.68
CA ASN A 54 -4.85 3.17 -12.78
C ASN A 54 -3.87 2.08 -12.30
N TYR A 55 -3.94 1.67 -11.03
CA TYR A 55 -3.04 0.64 -10.48
C TYR A 55 -3.05 -0.64 -11.30
N ILE A 56 -1.85 -1.19 -11.49
CA ILE A 56 -1.61 -2.47 -12.19
C ILE A 56 -0.52 -3.27 -11.47
N ILE A 57 -0.69 -4.57 -11.42
CA ILE A 57 0.32 -5.50 -10.91
C ILE A 57 0.51 -6.68 -11.84
N ASN A 58 1.76 -7.06 -12.07
CA ASN A 58 2.11 -8.39 -12.51
C ASN A 58 2.34 -9.24 -11.25
N ALA A 59 1.33 -10.05 -10.92
CA ALA A 59 1.24 -10.76 -9.64
C ALA A 59 2.10 -12.04 -9.63
N PRO A 60 2.57 -12.50 -8.44
CA PRO A 60 3.36 -13.71 -8.33
C PRO A 60 2.60 -14.99 -8.72
N ALA A 61 1.28 -14.92 -8.82
CA ALA A 61 0.43 -15.97 -9.40
C ALA A 61 0.40 -15.97 -10.94
N ASN A 62 1.38 -15.33 -11.59
CA ASN A 62 1.57 -15.25 -13.05
C ASN A 62 0.38 -14.65 -13.80
N ARG A 63 -0.19 -13.58 -13.28
CA ARG A 63 -1.28 -12.86 -13.93
C ARG A 63 -1.25 -11.36 -13.66
N VAL A 64 -1.81 -10.60 -14.59
CA VAL A 64 -1.97 -9.15 -14.45
C VAL A 64 -3.30 -8.85 -13.77
N LEU A 65 -3.26 -8.04 -12.70
CA LEU A 65 -4.44 -7.61 -11.94
C LEU A 65 -4.53 -6.09 -11.91
N ARG A 66 -5.76 -5.61 -11.76
CA ARG A 66 -6.11 -4.20 -11.58
C ARG A 66 -6.53 -3.92 -10.13
N LYS A 67 -6.63 -2.65 -9.78
CA LYS A 67 -6.98 -2.17 -8.44
C LYS A 67 -8.18 -2.90 -7.83
N SER A 68 -9.32 -2.97 -8.52
CA SER A 68 -10.54 -3.59 -8.00
C SER A 68 -10.38 -5.07 -7.64
N GLN A 69 -9.62 -5.80 -8.45
CA GLN A 69 -9.33 -7.22 -8.21
C GLN A 69 -8.45 -7.41 -6.98
N VAL A 70 -7.39 -6.58 -6.83
CA VAL A 70 -6.49 -6.65 -5.67
C VAL A 70 -7.22 -6.28 -4.38
N VAL A 71 -8.05 -5.22 -4.40
CA VAL A 71 -8.86 -4.82 -3.23
C VAL A 71 -9.84 -5.93 -2.85
N SER A 72 -10.51 -6.53 -3.83
CA SER A 72 -11.41 -7.66 -3.59
C SER A 72 -10.67 -8.87 -3.00
N MET A 73 -9.50 -9.23 -3.53
CA MET A 73 -8.70 -10.32 -2.99
C MET A 73 -8.30 -10.06 -1.53
N LEU A 74 -7.88 -8.84 -1.21
CA LEU A 74 -7.51 -8.44 0.14
C LEU A 74 -8.70 -8.56 1.11
N ALA A 75 -9.88 -8.05 0.69
CA ALA A 75 -11.11 -8.09 1.49
C ALA A 75 -11.58 -9.51 1.84
N HIS A 76 -11.21 -10.52 1.04
CA HIS A 76 -11.61 -11.92 1.22
C HIS A 76 -10.46 -12.83 1.68
N GLY A 77 -9.36 -12.26 2.18
CA GLY A 77 -8.22 -13.02 2.69
C GLY A 77 -7.37 -13.71 1.60
N GLY A 78 -7.61 -13.39 0.33
CA GLY A 78 -6.88 -13.99 -0.80
C GLY A 78 -5.38 -13.66 -0.83
N MET A 79 -4.95 -12.65 -0.07
CA MET A 79 -3.56 -12.23 0.07
C MET A 79 -3.01 -12.45 1.49
N ALA A 80 -3.73 -13.15 2.36
CA ALA A 80 -3.31 -13.39 3.73
C ALA A 80 -2.01 -14.20 3.80
N SER A 81 -1.17 -13.90 4.77
CA SER A 81 0.09 -14.59 5.02
C SER A 81 0.30 -14.82 6.52
N GLU A 82 0.92 -15.96 6.87
CA GLU A 82 1.36 -16.28 8.23
C GLU A 82 2.64 -15.52 8.60
N ARG A 83 3.49 -15.26 7.58
CA ARG A 83 4.73 -14.50 7.69
C ARG A 83 4.92 -13.65 6.44
N PHE A 84 5.30 -12.39 6.64
CA PHE A 84 5.66 -11.49 5.56
C PHE A 84 6.84 -10.62 6.01
N GLU A 85 7.97 -10.78 5.36
CA GLU A 85 9.17 -9.97 5.58
C GLU A 85 9.58 -9.29 4.28
N ARG A 86 10.02 -8.04 4.37
CA ARG A 86 10.51 -7.25 3.23
C ARG A 86 11.84 -6.62 3.55
N VAL A 87 12.78 -6.76 2.63
CA VAL A 87 14.07 -6.06 2.64
C VAL A 87 14.13 -5.17 1.41
N ILE A 88 14.21 -3.86 1.63
CA ILE A 88 14.42 -2.87 0.57
C ILE A 88 15.92 -2.85 0.25
N GLU A 89 16.26 -3.09 -1.01
CA GLU A 89 17.63 -3.12 -1.52
C GLU A 89 17.97 -1.89 -2.39
N GLY A 90 16.94 -1.21 -2.91
CA GLY A 90 17.12 -0.01 -3.72
C GLY A 90 15.89 0.89 -3.72
N THR A 91 16.14 2.20 -3.75
CA THR A 91 15.13 3.25 -3.94
C THR A 91 15.62 4.26 -4.94
N ALA A 92 14.71 4.83 -5.74
CA ALA A 92 14.98 5.93 -6.64
C ALA A 92 13.77 6.87 -6.72
N VAL A 93 14.04 8.18 -6.81
CA VAL A 93 13.01 9.20 -7.08
C VAL A 93 13.43 9.98 -8.30
N THR A 94 12.56 10.03 -9.31
CA THR A 94 12.80 10.78 -10.55
C THR A 94 11.53 11.57 -10.89
N GLY A 95 11.62 12.91 -10.84
CA GLY A 95 10.43 13.75 -10.94
C GLY A 95 9.44 13.37 -9.83
N ASN A 96 8.22 13.05 -10.19
CA ASN A 96 7.17 12.61 -9.28
C ASN A 96 6.99 11.08 -9.20
N VAL A 97 7.94 10.31 -9.75
CA VAL A 97 7.92 8.85 -9.73
C VAL A 97 8.91 8.32 -8.70
N GLY A 98 8.44 7.44 -7.82
CA GLY A 98 9.25 6.71 -6.85
C GLY A 98 9.29 5.22 -7.15
N ILE A 99 10.48 4.62 -7.04
CA ILE A 99 10.69 3.18 -7.24
C ILE A 99 11.32 2.60 -5.99
N VAL A 100 10.77 1.47 -5.53
CA VAL A 100 11.30 0.68 -4.41
C VAL A 100 11.47 -0.75 -4.88
N MET A 101 12.67 -1.30 -4.69
CA MET A 101 13.01 -2.67 -5.10
C MET A 101 13.61 -3.45 -3.95
N GLY A 102 13.45 -4.76 -3.99
CA GLY A 102 14.06 -5.64 -3.02
C GLY A 102 13.55 -7.07 -3.08
N ARG A 103 13.60 -7.72 -1.91
CA ARG A 103 13.18 -9.11 -1.73
C ARG A 103 12.15 -9.23 -0.62
N GLU A 104 11.37 -10.29 -0.70
CA GLU A 104 10.38 -10.66 0.30
C GLU A 104 10.48 -12.15 0.63
N ILE A 105 10.23 -12.47 1.91
CA ILE A 105 10.03 -13.83 2.39
C ILE A 105 8.59 -13.91 2.86
N VAL A 106 7.79 -14.77 2.26
CA VAL A 106 6.36 -14.87 2.51
C VAL A 106 5.97 -16.31 2.75
N LYS A 107 5.35 -16.59 3.90
CA LYS A 107 4.62 -17.83 4.12
C LYS A 107 3.13 -17.52 3.94
N PRO A 108 2.52 -17.88 2.80
CA PRO A 108 1.11 -17.62 2.56
C PRO A 108 0.23 -18.38 3.54
N ALA A 109 -0.88 -17.79 3.97
CA ALA A 109 -1.89 -18.53 4.72
C ALA A 109 -2.53 -19.60 3.81
N ALA A 110 -2.85 -20.77 4.35
CA ALA A 110 -3.36 -21.91 3.58
C ALA A 110 -4.63 -21.57 2.75
N GLY A 111 -5.49 -20.66 3.26
CA GLY A 111 -6.70 -20.21 2.58
C GLY A 111 -6.47 -19.15 1.49
N SER A 112 -5.28 -18.54 1.43
CA SER A 112 -4.95 -17.52 0.44
C SER A 112 -4.72 -18.14 -0.94
N GLU A 113 -4.69 -17.29 -1.99
CA GLU A 113 -4.43 -17.76 -3.35
C GLU A 113 -3.08 -18.47 -3.46
N LEU A 114 -2.01 -17.83 -3.00
CA LEU A 114 -0.67 -18.42 -3.06
C LEU A 114 -0.53 -19.63 -2.12
N GLY A 115 -1.23 -19.65 -0.98
CA GLY A 115 -1.23 -20.81 -0.08
C GLY A 115 -1.86 -22.06 -0.70
N LYS A 116 -2.85 -21.89 -1.57
CA LYS A 116 -3.46 -23.00 -2.33
C LYS A 116 -2.56 -23.46 -3.48
N MET A 117 -1.82 -22.53 -4.12
CA MET A 117 -0.89 -22.85 -5.21
C MET A 117 0.42 -23.47 -4.70
N HIS A 118 0.89 -23.07 -3.51
CA HIS A 118 2.14 -23.48 -2.89
C HIS A 118 1.89 -23.96 -1.45
N PRO A 119 1.24 -25.10 -1.25
CA PRO A 119 0.80 -25.57 0.08
C PRO A 119 1.99 -25.79 1.01
N ALA A 120 1.91 -25.17 2.20
CA ALA A 120 2.93 -25.22 3.26
C ALA A 120 4.32 -24.68 2.91
N LYS A 121 4.45 -23.99 1.76
CA LYS A 121 5.74 -23.42 1.30
C LYS A 121 5.99 -22.03 1.85
N THR A 122 7.27 -21.72 2.05
CA THR A 122 7.77 -20.34 2.22
C THR A 122 8.33 -19.87 0.89
N LEU A 123 7.81 -18.76 0.40
CA LEU A 123 8.13 -18.22 -0.92
C LEU A 123 9.19 -17.11 -0.80
N GLN A 124 10.21 -17.19 -1.62
CA GLN A 124 11.20 -16.13 -1.82
C GLN A 124 10.78 -15.35 -3.08
N ARG A 125 10.60 -14.03 -2.95
CA ARG A 125 10.15 -13.18 -4.05
C ARG A 125 11.08 -12.01 -4.27
N ARG A 126 11.21 -11.60 -5.53
CA ARG A 126 11.73 -10.28 -5.91
C ARG A 126 10.57 -9.35 -6.19
N PHE A 127 10.72 -8.07 -5.87
CA PHE A 127 9.67 -7.10 -6.14
C PHE A 127 10.21 -5.76 -6.63
N THR A 128 9.37 -5.07 -7.39
CA THR A 128 9.48 -3.66 -7.74
C THR A 128 8.13 -3.01 -7.48
N ASN A 129 8.12 -2.00 -6.62
CA ASN A 129 6.97 -1.13 -6.36
C ASN A 129 7.21 0.21 -7.04
N VAL A 130 6.21 0.74 -7.73
CA VAL A 130 6.22 2.05 -8.37
C VAL A 130 5.15 2.91 -7.72
N PHE A 131 5.54 4.11 -7.32
CA PHE A 131 4.67 5.11 -6.70
C PHE A 131 4.65 6.37 -7.53
N LEU A 132 3.52 7.07 -7.54
CA LEU A 132 3.33 8.38 -8.13
C LEU A 132 3.07 9.39 -7.02
N PHE A 133 3.84 10.49 -6.98
CA PHE A 133 3.61 11.58 -6.05
C PHE A 133 2.66 12.60 -6.69
N GLU A 134 1.47 12.73 -6.11
CA GLU A 134 0.44 13.64 -6.57
C GLU A 134 -0.37 14.20 -5.40
N ASN A 135 -0.77 15.46 -5.47
CA ASN A 135 -1.56 16.12 -4.43
C ASN A 135 -0.96 15.97 -3.02
N GLY A 136 0.39 16.10 -2.91
CA GLY A 136 1.11 16.05 -1.64
C GLY A 136 1.22 14.66 -1.01
N LYS A 137 1.04 13.57 -1.76
CA LYS A 137 1.15 12.20 -1.25
C LYS A 137 1.58 11.19 -2.31
N TRP A 138 2.22 10.13 -1.86
CA TRP A 138 2.53 8.97 -2.69
C TRP A 138 1.29 8.11 -2.91
N ARG A 139 1.04 7.73 -4.15
CA ARG A 139 -0.01 6.79 -4.56
C ARG A 139 0.65 5.55 -5.15
N PHE A 140 0.21 4.37 -4.71
CA PHE A 140 0.74 3.11 -5.22
C PHE A 140 0.23 2.86 -6.64
N LEU A 141 1.14 2.94 -7.64
CA LEU A 141 0.79 2.96 -9.05
C LEU A 141 0.95 1.61 -9.73
N ALA A 142 2.07 0.92 -9.47
CA ALA A 142 2.31 -0.37 -10.10
C ALA A 142 3.20 -1.27 -9.23
N ARG A 143 3.13 -2.57 -9.49
CA ARG A 143 3.98 -3.57 -8.86
C ARG A 143 4.34 -4.70 -9.81
N GLN A 144 5.56 -5.19 -9.70
CA GLN A 144 6.01 -6.51 -10.12
C GLN A 144 6.38 -7.32 -8.89
N ALA A 145 5.90 -8.55 -8.78
CA ALA A 145 6.38 -9.51 -7.79
C ALA A 145 6.54 -10.88 -8.44
N THR A 146 7.71 -11.49 -8.27
CA THR A 146 8.08 -12.77 -8.90
C THR A 146 8.60 -13.73 -7.84
N ILE A 147 8.08 -14.94 -7.80
CA ILE A 147 8.63 -16.04 -6.99
C ILE A 147 9.93 -16.48 -7.65
N VAL A 148 11.01 -16.47 -6.88
CA VAL A 148 12.36 -16.86 -7.34
C VAL A 148 12.86 -18.09 -6.61
N GLY A 149 12.17 -18.55 -5.58
CA GLY A 149 12.47 -19.77 -4.82
C GLY A 149 11.34 -20.11 -3.86
N GLU A 150 11.30 -21.36 -3.42
CA GLU A 150 10.38 -21.87 -2.40
C GLU A 150 11.04 -22.96 -1.57
N ASP A 151 10.73 -22.99 -0.26
CA ASP A 151 11.24 -23.96 0.71
C ASP A 151 10.08 -24.73 1.38
#